data_34eb7c02d4d6971a04e9c189542268b6
#
_entry.id   34eb7c02d4d6971a04e9c189542268b6
#
_cell.length_a   1.000
_cell.length_b   1.000
_cell.length_c   1.000
_cell.angle_alpha   90.00
_cell.angle_beta   90.00
_cell.angle_gamma   90.00
#
_symmetry.space_group_name_H-M   'P 1'
#
loop_
_entity.id
_entity.type
_entity.pdbx_description
1 polymer ?
#
loop_
_entity_poly.entity_id
_entity_poly.type
_entity_poly.pdbx_seq_one_letter_code
_entity_poly.pdbx_strand_id
1 'polypeptide(L)'
;MLLAMRTLSIDEARRIAVRAQLLTAERPTDLVDVVGHLVGVQVDHTIYTAPSAELVAWSRLGAGFTREDFDRALTDRTLVEHRGFLRRAEDIALYTAEMAAWPGPDAPAGAQRAADWVDVNDSAREDTLQILRSEGPLPPKDIEVEFAADWTSSGWNNSKNTSMLLERLEERGEVAVSHREGRTRVWDLAERVYPDVDPVPASEALRIRRERHLAALGIARRISRSTHISPDLLGPTG
;
A
#
# COMPACT_ATOMS: atom_id res chain seq x y z
N MET A 1 -0.75 -9.86 34.94
CA MET A 1 0.73 -9.85 34.98
C MET A 1 1.17 -8.47 34.56
N LEU A 2 1.60 -7.61 35.50
CA LEU A 2 2.12 -6.28 35.20
C LEU A 2 3.40 -6.45 34.40
N LEU A 3 3.39 -6.07 33.13
CA LEU A 3 4.63 -5.92 32.36
C LEU A 3 5.50 -4.87 33.04
N ALA A 4 6.69 -5.24 33.47
CA ALA A 4 7.63 -4.33 34.08
C ALA A 4 7.95 -3.20 33.07
N MET A 5 7.61 -1.95 33.40
CA MET A 5 7.97 -0.79 32.60
C MET A 5 9.51 -0.73 32.54
N ARG A 6 10.04 -0.81 31.32
CA ARG A 6 11.49 -0.65 31.07
C ARG A 6 11.76 0.79 30.66
N THR A 7 12.63 1.46 31.39
CA THR A 7 13.15 2.77 30.98
C THR A 7 14.31 2.57 30.01
N LEU A 8 14.29 3.26 28.88
CA LEU A 8 15.35 3.27 27.90
C LEU A 8 16.05 4.62 27.89
N SER A 9 17.35 4.63 27.75
CA SER A 9 18.08 5.84 27.41
C SER A 9 17.81 6.22 25.94
N ILE A 10 18.05 7.48 25.58
CA ILE A 10 17.86 7.97 24.22
C ILE A 10 18.74 7.22 23.22
N ASP A 11 19.94 6.82 23.63
CA ASP A 11 20.87 6.07 22.76
C ASP A 11 20.48 4.61 22.61
N GLU A 12 19.88 3.99 23.62
CA GLU A 12 19.26 2.67 23.45
C GLU A 12 18.09 2.72 22.50
N ALA A 13 17.22 3.73 22.65
CA ALA A 13 16.07 3.92 21.76
C ALA A 13 16.51 4.12 20.30
N ARG A 14 17.52 4.94 20.04
CA ARG A 14 18.11 5.15 18.71
C ARG A 14 18.67 3.86 18.11
N ARG A 15 19.43 3.09 18.90
CA ARG A 15 20.00 1.82 18.45
C ARG A 15 18.90 0.80 18.08
N ILE A 16 17.84 0.73 18.87
CA ILE A 16 16.70 -0.14 18.58
C ILE A 16 16.05 0.28 17.26
N ALA A 17 15.74 1.56 17.08
CA ALA A 17 15.12 2.06 15.86
C ALA A 17 15.98 1.83 14.60
N VAL A 18 17.30 2.12 14.67
CA VAL A 18 18.24 1.92 13.57
C VAL A 18 18.30 0.44 13.18
N ARG A 19 18.37 -0.46 14.16
CA ARG A 19 18.38 -1.90 13.93
C ARG A 19 17.07 -2.38 13.31
N ALA A 20 15.94 -1.98 13.87
CA ALA A 20 14.61 -2.34 13.39
C ALA A 20 14.36 -1.87 11.95
N GLN A 21 14.96 -0.73 11.57
CA GLN A 21 14.87 -0.18 10.23
C GLN A 21 15.92 -0.75 9.25
N LEU A 22 16.65 -1.81 9.62
CA LEU A 22 17.69 -2.45 8.79
C LEU A 22 18.82 -1.48 8.35
N LEU A 23 19.16 -0.51 9.20
CA LEU A 23 20.17 0.54 8.91
C LEU A 23 21.49 0.29 9.67
N THR A 24 21.79 -0.96 10.01
CA THR A 24 23.05 -1.36 10.65
C THR A 24 24.15 -1.60 9.61
N ALA A 25 25.37 -1.87 10.09
CA ALA A 25 26.49 -2.24 9.21
C ALA A 25 26.27 -3.61 8.52
N GLU A 26 25.60 -4.53 9.21
CA GLU A 26 25.12 -5.78 8.63
C GLU A 26 23.87 -5.48 7.78
N ARG A 27 24.03 -5.66 6.47
CA ARG A 27 23.00 -5.29 5.48
C ARG A 27 22.24 -6.54 5.01
N PRO A 28 20.92 -6.42 4.80
CA PRO A 28 20.18 -7.44 4.05
C PRO A 28 20.71 -7.52 2.62
N THR A 29 20.45 -8.65 1.96
CA THR A 29 20.89 -8.92 0.59
C THR A 29 19.72 -9.11 -0.38
N ASP A 30 18.51 -9.23 0.12
CA ASP A 30 17.30 -9.46 -0.68
C ASP A 30 16.32 -8.28 -0.59
N LEU A 31 15.87 -7.80 -1.76
CA LEU A 31 14.94 -6.68 -1.88
C LEU A 31 13.55 -7.02 -1.35
N VAL A 32 13.05 -8.22 -1.66
CA VAL A 32 11.70 -8.64 -1.28
C VAL A 32 11.61 -8.80 0.23
N ASP A 33 12.68 -9.32 0.86
CA ASP A 33 12.80 -9.41 2.31
C ASP A 33 12.81 -8.02 2.98
N VAL A 34 13.54 -7.06 2.40
CA VAL A 34 13.54 -5.67 2.89
C VAL A 34 12.15 -5.07 2.83
N VAL A 35 11.45 -5.20 1.70
CA VAL A 35 10.08 -4.68 1.52
C VAL A 35 9.12 -5.34 2.50
N GLY A 36 9.21 -6.66 2.67
CA GLY A 36 8.37 -7.43 3.61
C GLY A 36 8.61 -7.04 5.06
N HIS A 37 9.89 -6.86 5.47
CA HIS A 37 10.23 -6.43 6.82
C HIS A 37 9.69 -5.03 7.13
N LEU A 38 9.79 -4.09 6.17
CA LEU A 38 9.27 -2.73 6.32
C LEU A 38 7.73 -2.64 6.19
N VAL A 39 7.07 -3.76 5.92
CA VAL A 39 5.60 -3.87 5.70
C VAL A 39 5.13 -3.08 4.48
N GLY A 40 6.05 -2.80 3.60
CA GLY A 40 5.86 -2.05 2.37
C GLY A 40 6.73 -0.80 2.28
N VAL A 41 7.02 -0.40 1.05
CA VAL A 41 7.80 0.80 0.74
C VAL A 41 6.96 1.73 -0.12
N GLN A 42 6.82 2.98 0.31
CA GLN A 42 5.99 3.97 -0.38
C GLN A 42 6.53 4.27 -1.77
N VAL A 43 5.64 4.25 -2.75
CA VAL A 43 5.93 4.66 -4.13
C VAL A 43 5.62 6.14 -4.26
N ASP A 44 6.63 6.98 -4.07
CA ASP A 44 6.54 8.42 -4.31
C ASP A 44 7.44 8.79 -5.49
N HIS A 45 6.84 9.40 -6.51
CA HIS A 45 7.51 9.84 -7.72
C HIS A 45 7.88 11.34 -7.69
N THR A 46 7.82 11.98 -6.53
CA THR A 46 8.41 13.31 -6.34
C THR A 46 9.92 13.16 -6.36
N ILE A 47 10.51 13.40 -7.52
CA ILE A 47 11.93 13.14 -7.77
C ILE A 47 12.71 14.41 -7.58
N TYR A 48 13.52 14.48 -6.52
CA TYR A 48 14.62 15.44 -6.40
C TYR A 48 15.97 14.79 -6.75
N THR A 49 16.19 13.56 -6.29
CA THR A 49 17.43 12.79 -6.52
C THR A 49 17.10 11.44 -7.15
N ALA A 50 16.20 10.67 -6.55
CA ALA A 50 15.69 9.40 -7.02
C ALA A 50 14.29 9.14 -6.42
N PRO A 51 13.50 8.19 -6.98
CA PRO A 51 12.26 7.74 -6.37
C PRO A 51 12.44 7.27 -4.93
N SER A 52 11.48 7.55 -4.05
CA SER A 52 11.61 7.25 -2.61
C SER A 52 11.85 5.77 -2.34
N ALA A 53 11.18 4.87 -3.07
CA ALA A 53 11.36 3.43 -2.94
C ALA A 53 12.82 2.99 -3.23
N GLU A 54 13.43 3.56 -4.28
CA GLU A 54 14.83 3.29 -4.63
C GLU A 54 15.80 3.76 -3.53
N LEU A 55 15.58 4.96 -2.98
CA LEU A 55 16.39 5.48 -1.87
C LEU A 55 16.26 4.62 -0.61
N VAL A 56 15.05 4.14 -0.31
CA VAL A 56 14.79 3.23 0.82
C VAL A 56 15.51 1.91 0.61
N ALA A 57 15.42 1.29 -0.57
CA ALA A 57 16.11 0.04 -0.90
C ALA A 57 17.63 0.22 -0.86
N TRP A 58 18.15 1.25 -1.54
CA TRP A 58 19.59 1.52 -1.58
C TRP A 58 20.18 1.74 -0.19
N SER A 59 19.50 2.46 0.69
CA SER A 59 19.99 2.71 2.05
C SER A 59 20.11 1.44 2.90
N ARG A 60 19.40 0.35 2.57
CA ARG A 60 19.45 -0.94 3.26
C ARG A 60 20.37 -1.94 2.58
N LEU A 61 20.26 -2.07 1.25
CA LEU A 61 21.03 -3.05 0.46
C LEU A 61 22.43 -2.53 0.08
N GLY A 62 22.61 -1.19 0.02
CA GLY A 62 23.87 -0.58 -0.37
C GLY A 62 24.19 -0.80 -1.84
N ALA A 63 25.48 -1.03 -2.15
CA ALA A 63 25.99 -1.20 -3.51
C ALA A 63 25.47 -2.48 -4.21
N GLY A 64 24.86 -3.40 -3.47
CA GLY A 64 24.22 -4.60 -4.03
C GLY A 64 22.84 -4.33 -4.66
N PHE A 65 22.26 -3.13 -4.45
CA PHE A 65 20.97 -2.75 -5.03
C PHE A 65 21.14 -2.12 -6.40
N THR A 66 20.31 -2.54 -7.35
CA THR A 66 20.15 -1.92 -8.66
C THR A 66 18.68 -1.60 -8.92
N ARG A 67 18.39 -0.69 -9.85
CA ARG A 67 17.01 -0.39 -10.25
C ARG A 67 16.34 -1.61 -10.89
N GLU A 68 17.09 -2.39 -11.64
CA GLU A 68 16.67 -3.61 -12.30
C GLU A 68 16.15 -4.66 -11.30
N ASP A 69 16.54 -4.59 -10.03
CA ASP A 69 16.02 -5.47 -8.99
C ASP A 69 14.54 -5.18 -8.70
N PHE A 70 14.13 -3.90 -8.70
CA PHE A 70 12.70 -3.54 -8.64
C PHE A 70 11.96 -3.96 -9.89
N ASP A 71 12.49 -3.66 -11.08
CA ASP A 71 11.85 -3.99 -12.35
C ASP A 71 11.61 -5.49 -12.45
N ARG A 72 12.60 -6.30 -12.04
CA ARG A 72 12.49 -7.75 -11.96
C ARG A 72 11.43 -8.18 -10.95
N ALA A 73 11.48 -7.69 -9.71
CA ALA A 73 10.54 -8.07 -8.67
C ALA A 73 9.08 -7.73 -9.02
N LEU A 74 8.84 -6.63 -9.75
CA LEU A 74 7.52 -6.26 -10.25
C LEU A 74 7.10 -7.13 -11.45
N THR A 75 8.02 -7.41 -12.37
CA THR A 75 7.76 -8.27 -13.53
C THR A 75 7.44 -9.70 -13.11
N ASP A 76 8.23 -10.25 -12.16
CA ASP A 76 8.06 -11.59 -11.62
C ASP A 76 6.92 -11.66 -10.59
N ARG A 77 6.29 -10.50 -10.29
CA ARG A 77 5.21 -10.37 -9.29
C ARG A 77 5.56 -10.94 -7.91
N THR A 78 6.82 -10.84 -7.50
CA THR A 78 7.23 -11.06 -6.11
C THR A 78 6.94 -9.83 -5.25
N LEU A 79 6.91 -8.63 -5.88
CA LEU A 79 6.36 -7.40 -5.35
C LEU A 79 5.17 -6.92 -6.18
N VAL A 80 4.20 -6.32 -5.51
CA VAL A 80 3.04 -5.66 -6.13
C VAL A 80 2.83 -4.28 -5.53
N GLU A 81 2.26 -3.36 -6.31
CA GLU A 81 1.80 -2.08 -5.76
C GLU A 81 0.39 -2.25 -5.20
N HIS A 82 0.19 -1.79 -3.96
CA HIS A 82 -1.12 -1.72 -3.34
C HIS A 82 -1.23 -0.43 -2.52
N ARG A 83 -2.20 0.43 -2.88
CA ARG A 83 -2.49 1.72 -2.24
C ARG A 83 -1.25 2.61 -2.09
N GLY A 84 -0.45 2.68 -3.18
CA GLY A 84 0.76 3.50 -3.24
C GLY A 84 1.97 2.96 -2.48
N PHE A 85 1.96 1.69 -2.09
CA PHE A 85 3.10 0.99 -1.49
C PHE A 85 3.46 -0.24 -2.29
N LEU A 86 4.75 -0.48 -2.49
CA LEU A 86 5.25 -1.80 -2.89
C LEU A 86 5.18 -2.73 -1.69
N ARG A 87 4.61 -3.90 -1.90
CA ARG A 87 4.45 -4.95 -0.89
C ARG A 87 4.88 -6.29 -1.46
N ARG A 88 5.23 -7.24 -0.60
CA ARG A 88 5.36 -8.63 -1.07
C ARG A 88 4.01 -9.10 -1.58
N ALA A 89 4.01 -9.79 -2.70
CA ALA A 89 2.78 -10.25 -3.31
C ALA A 89 1.96 -11.16 -2.36
N GLU A 90 2.61 -12.06 -1.64
CA GLU A 90 1.97 -12.93 -0.64
C GLU A 90 1.29 -12.16 0.50
N ASP A 91 1.77 -10.96 0.84
CA ASP A 91 1.20 -10.13 1.90
C ASP A 91 -0.16 -9.53 1.53
N ILE A 92 -0.58 -9.62 0.25
CA ILE A 92 -1.92 -9.21 -0.19
C ILE A 92 -3.01 -10.00 0.55
N ALA A 93 -2.77 -11.25 0.94
CA ALA A 93 -3.65 -12.03 1.80
C ALA A 93 -4.09 -11.29 3.08
N LEU A 94 -3.25 -10.38 3.58
CA LEU A 94 -3.53 -9.57 4.78
C LEU A 94 -4.46 -8.38 4.52
N TYR A 95 -4.85 -8.14 3.27
CA TYR A 95 -5.70 -7.01 2.85
C TYR A 95 -7.01 -7.45 2.22
N THR A 96 -7.09 -8.69 1.72
CA THR A 96 -8.26 -9.21 0.98
C THR A 96 -9.56 -9.16 1.78
N ALA A 97 -9.52 -9.42 3.09
CA ALA A 97 -10.73 -9.34 3.93
C ALA A 97 -11.23 -7.89 4.09
N GLU A 98 -10.33 -6.90 4.12
CA GLU A 98 -10.70 -5.48 4.14
C GLU A 98 -11.22 -5.01 2.78
N MET A 99 -10.62 -5.48 1.68
CA MET A 99 -11.10 -5.23 0.33
C MET A 99 -12.54 -5.71 0.16
N ALA A 100 -12.81 -6.95 0.56
CA ALA A 100 -14.15 -7.55 0.45
C ALA A 100 -15.20 -6.86 1.34
N ALA A 101 -14.78 -6.25 2.44
CA ALA A 101 -15.67 -5.54 3.37
C ALA A 101 -15.74 -4.02 3.12
N TRP A 102 -15.05 -3.51 2.10
CA TRP A 102 -14.96 -2.06 1.83
C TRP A 102 -16.36 -1.42 1.68
N PRO A 103 -16.59 -0.23 2.26
CA PRO A 103 -15.67 0.64 2.99
C PRO A 103 -15.47 0.23 4.46
N GLY A 104 -16.11 -0.81 4.92
CA GLY A 104 -16.14 -1.31 6.29
C GLY A 104 -17.26 -0.72 7.15
N PRO A 105 -17.71 -1.45 8.19
CA PRO A 105 -18.86 -1.04 9.01
C PRO A 105 -18.61 0.25 9.80
N ASP A 106 -17.37 0.50 10.21
CA ASP A 106 -16.97 1.69 10.99
C ASP A 106 -16.19 2.71 10.12
N ALA A 107 -16.47 2.71 8.81
CA ALA A 107 -15.75 3.57 7.88
C ALA A 107 -15.92 5.05 8.23
N PRO A 108 -14.83 5.85 8.19
CA PRO A 108 -14.95 7.30 8.36
C PRO A 108 -15.85 7.91 7.29
N ALA A 109 -16.51 9.03 7.61
CA ALA A 109 -17.44 9.70 6.70
C ALA A 109 -16.88 9.96 5.28
N GLY A 110 -15.57 10.12 5.15
CA GLY A 110 -14.88 10.26 3.85
C GLY A 110 -14.92 8.97 3.03
N ALA A 111 -14.67 7.82 3.65
CA ALA A 111 -14.73 6.53 2.99
C ALA A 111 -16.18 6.14 2.65
N GLN A 112 -17.14 6.45 3.54
CA GLN A 112 -18.56 6.23 3.25
C GLN A 112 -19.01 7.06 2.03
N ARG A 113 -18.67 8.36 1.96
CA ARG A 113 -18.99 9.18 0.77
C ARG A 113 -18.33 8.65 -0.50
N ALA A 114 -17.14 8.07 -0.40
CA ALA A 114 -16.48 7.45 -1.55
C ALA A 114 -17.25 6.20 -2.01
N ALA A 115 -17.76 5.41 -1.08
CA ALA A 115 -18.59 4.25 -1.39
C ALA A 115 -19.91 4.68 -2.05
N ASP A 116 -20.61 5.64 -1.46
CA ASP A 116 -21.85 6.18 -2.02
C ASP A 116 -21.64 6.72 -3.45
N TRP A 117 -20.49 7.36 -3.70
CA TRP A 117 -20.13 7.84 -5.04
C TRP A 117 -19.86 6.71 -6.03
N VAL A 118 -19.21 5.64 -5.61
CA VAL A 118 -19.00 4.43 -6.46
C VAL A 118 -20.34 3.78 -6.77
N ASP A 119 -21.24 3.66 -5.79
CA ASP A 119 -22.57 3.07 -5.98
C ASP A 119 -23.42 3.88 -6.98
N VAL A 120 -23.38 5.22 -6.92
CA VAL A 120 -24.04 6.09 -7.91
C VAL A 120 -23.46 5.92 -9.32
N ASN A 121 -22.17 5.56 -9.42
CA ASN A 121 -21.43 5.33 -10.67
C ASN A 121 -21.22 3.85 -10.97
N ASP A 122 -22.11 2.96 -10.53
CA ASP A 122 -21.93 1.50 -10.69
C ASP A 122 -21.86 1.08 -12.17
N SER A 123 -22.57 1.77 -13.08
CA SER A 123 -22.43 1.55 -14.52
C SER A 123 -21.00 1.84 -15.01
N ALA A 124 -20.40 2.97 -14.59
CA ALA A 124 -19.02 3.31 -14.94
C ALA A 124 -18.02 2.28 -14.36
N ARG A 125 -18.30 1.72 -13.16
CA ARG A 125 -17.52 0.63 -12.58
C ARG A 125 -17.59 -0.62 -13.43
N GLU A 126 -18.79 -1.06 -13.81
CA GLU A 126 -18.98 -2.26 -14.63
C GLU A 126 -18.32 -2.10 -16.00
N ASP A 127 -18.49 -0.95 -16.65
CA ASP A 127 -17.86 -0.65 -17.94
C ASP A 127 -16.34 -0.64 -17.82
N THR A 128 -15.78 -0.03 -16.76
CA THR A 128 -14.34 -0.05 -16.49
C THR A 128 -13.80 -1.48 -16.36
N LEU A 129 -14.48 -2.33 -15.58
CA LEU A 129 -14.08 -3.73 -15.42
C LEU A 129 -14.21 -4.51 -16.73
N GLN A 130 -15.23 -4.22 -17.54
CA GLN A 130 -15.41 -4.86 -18.84
C GLN A 130 -14.33 -4.44 -19.85
N ILE A 131 -13.96 -3.16 -19.89
CA ILE A 131 -12.85 -2.64 -20.70
C ILE A 131 -11.54 -3.34 -20.32
N LEU A 132 -11.19 -3.36 -19.05
CA LEU A 132 -9.98 -4.04 -18.57
C LEU A 132 -10.00 -5.54 -18.86
N ARG A 133 -11.18 -6.18 -18.83
CA ARG A 133 -11.33 -7.61 -19.16
C ARG A 133 -11.05 -7.89 -20.63
N SER A 134 -11.50 -7.02 -21.51
CA SER A 134 -11.37 -7.20 -22.97
C SER A 134 -10.05 -6.71 -23.54
N GLU A 135 -9.49 -5.61 -23.00
CA GLU A 135 -8.33 -4.94 -23.58
C GLU A 135 -7.03 -5.20 -22.81
N GLY A 136 -7.15 -5.65 -21.55
CA GLY A 136 -6.00 -5.85 -20.67
C GLY A 136 -5.62 -4.58 -19.90
N PRO A 137 -4.34 -4.47 -19.46
CA PRO A 137 -3.88 -3.33 -18.64
C PRO A 137 -3.96 -2.01 -19.39
N LEU A 138 -4.56 -0.98 -18.77
CA LEU A 138 -4.71 0.36 -19.35
C LEU A 138 -4.37 1.47 -18.35
N PRO A 139 -3.80 2.60 -18.82
CA PRO A 139 -3.72 3.82 -18.03
C PRO A 139 -5.09 4.52 -17.96
N PRO A 140 -5.38 5.35 -16.94
CA PRO A 140 -6.69 5.98 -16.76
C PRO A 140 -7.19 6.80 -17.95
N LYS A 141 -6.28 7.36 -18.75
CA LYS A 141 -6.61 8.19 -19.92
C LYS A 141 -7.24 7.40 -21.07
N ASP A 142 -6.99 6.10 -21.10
CA ASP A 142 -7.47 5.19 -22.17
C ASP A 142 -8.73 4.41 -21.73
N ILE A 143 -9.25 4.67 -20.52
CA ILE A 143 -10.49 4.12 -19.99
C ILE A 143 -11.57 5.19 -20.11
N GLU A 144 -12.39 5.10 -21.15
CA GLU A 144 -13.47 6.05 -21.44
C GLU A 144 -14.80 5.46 -20.94
N VAL A 145 -15.34 6.06 -19.88
CA VAL A 145 -16.64 5.68 -19.29
C VAL A 145 -17.45 6.91 -18.92
N GLU A 146 -18.78 6.79 -18.95
CA GLU A 146 -19.68 7.86 -18.55
C GLU A 146 -20.00 7.80 -17.06
N PHE A 147 -19.95 8.94 -16.39
CA PHE A 147 -20.22 9.07 -14.97
C PHE A 147 -21.59 9.70 -14.73
N ALA A 148 -22.39 9.08 -13.88
CA ALA A 148 -23.67 9.64 -13.44
C ALA A 148 -23.50 10.83 -12.49
N ALA A 149 -22.40 10.86 -11.73
CA ALA A 149 -22.04 11.95 -10.84
C ALA A 149 -20.52 12.18 -10.82
N ASP A 150 -20.12 13.46 -10.83
CA ASP A 150 -18.71 13.84 -10.76
C ASP A 150 -18.14 13.62 -9.36
N TRP A 151 -16.86 13.24 -9.29
CA TRP A 151 -16.11 13.27 -8.05
C TRP A 151 -15.88 14.70 -7.59
N THR A 152 -16.31 15.01 -6.38
CA THR A 152 -16.06 16.30 -5.75
C THR A 152 -15.11 16.18 -4.58
N SER A 153 -14.04 16.96 -4.60
CA SER A 153 -13.06 17.04 -3.51
C SER A 153 -12.78 18.50 -3.15
N SER A 154 -11.90 18.75 -2.21
CA SER A 154 -11.45 20.09 -1.83
C SER A 154 -10.65 20.83 -2.92
N GLY A 155 -10.65 20.36 -4.18
CA GLY A 155 -10.21 21.13 -5.35
C GLY A 155 -9.12 20.49 -6.23
N TRP A 156 -8.20 19.67 -5.70
CA TRP A 156 -7.08 19.14 -6.51
C TRP A 156 -7.44 17.97 -7.44
N ASN A 157 -8.50 17.21 -7.14
CA ASN A 157 -8.91 16.01 -7.87
C ASN A 157 -10.26 16.16 -8.59
N ASN A 158 -10.78 17.38 -8.70
CA ASN A 158 -11.96 17.63 -9.52
C ASN A 158 -11.62 17.32 -10.98
N SER A 159 -12.53 16.72 -11.71
CA SER A 159 -12.36 16.30 -13.12
C SER A 159 -11.41 15.10 -13.34
N LYS A 160 -11.16 14.28 -12.31
CA LYS A 160 -10.36 13.06 -12.41
C LYS A 160 -11.17 11.81 -12.05
N ASN A 161 -12.41 11.74 -12.54
CA ASN A 161 -13.35 10.69 -12.19
C ASN A 161 -12.77 9.28 -12.39
N THR A 162 -12.23 8.98 -13.57
CA THR A 162 -11.64 7.66 -13.87
C THR A 162 -10.50 7.30 -12.92
N SER A 163 -9.59 8.24 -12.64
CA SER A 163 -8.50 7.99 -11.69
C SER A 163 -9.01 7.73 -10.28
N MET A 164 -10.03 8.48 -9.84
CA MET A 164 -10.66 8.29 -8.53
C MET A 164 -11.42 6.98 -8.45
N LEU A 165 -12.13 6.60 -9.52
CA LEU A 165 -12.82 5.32 -9.60
C LEU A 165 -11.82 4.16 -9.44
N LEU A 166 -10.75 4.15 -10.22
CA LEU A 166 -9.72 3.12 -10.15
C LEU A 166 -9.09 3.00 -8.75
N GLU A 167 -8.84 4.13 -8.06
CA GLU A 167 -8.36 4.10 -6.67
C GLU A 167 -9.38 3.47 -5.71
N ARG A 168 -10.68 3.73 -5.90
CA ARG A 168 -11.73 3.10 -5.08
C ARG A 168 -11.89 1.61 -5.40
N LEU A 169 -11.80 1.23 -6.69
CA LEU A 169 -11.85 -0.17 -7.11
C LEU A 169 -10.62 -0.96 -6.63
N GLU A 170 -9.44 -0.31 -6.50
CA GLU A 170 -8.27 -0.90 -5.85
C GLU A 170 -8.55 -1.18 -4.36
N GLU A 171 -9.17 -0.23 -3.65
CA GLU A 171 -9.55 -0.42 -2.25
C GLU A 171 -10.56 -1.56 -2.07
N ARG A 172 -11.40 -1.81 -3.07
CA ARG A 172 -12.37 -2.92 -3.13
C ARG A 172 -11.73 -4.24 -3.57
N GLY A 173 -10.48 -4.22 -4.07
CA GLY A 173 -9.82 -5.41 -4.61
C GLY A 173 -10.36 -5.86 -5.97
N GLU A 174 -10.99 -4.97 -6.74
CA GLU A 174 -11.53 -5.26 -8.09
C GLU A 174 -10.49 -4.99 -9.18
N VAL A 175 -9.65 -3.96 -8.99
CA VAL A 175 -8.51 -3.65 -9.86
C VAL A 175 -7.22 -3.50 -9.05
N ALA A 176 -6.08 -3.55 -9.74
CA ALA A 176 -4.77 -3.34 -9.15
C ALA A 176 -3.84 -2.63 -10.13
N VAL A 177 -2.78 -2.02 -9.63
CA VAL A 177 -1.72 -1.46 -10.46
C VAL A 177 -0.89 -2.61 -11.04
N SER A 178 -1.01 -2.83 -12.34
CA SER A 178 -0.27 -3.86 -13.06
C SER A 178 1.21 -3.50 -13.18
N HIS A 179 1.47 -2.26 -13.60
CA HIS A 179 2.82 -1.68 -13.75
C HIS A 179 2.70 -0.15 -13.85
N ARG A 180 3.83 0.49 -14.12
CA ARG A 180 3.87 1.93 -14.36
C ARG A 180 4.57 2.26 -15.68
N GLU A 181 4.02 3.23 -16.39
CA GLU A 181 4.65 3.91 -17.51
C GLU A 181 5.16 5.28 -17.04
N GLY A 182 6.43 5.33 -16.68
CA GLY A 182 6.98 6.48 -16.01
C GLY A 182 6.28 6.76 -14.67
N ARG A 183 5.50 7.85 -14.59
CA ARG A 183 4.74 8.23 -13.38
C ARG A 183 3.28 7.76 -13.42
N THR A 184 2.80 7.30 -14.55
CA THR A 184 1.42 6.88 -14.76
C THR A 184 1.22 5.45 -14.30
N ARG A 185 0.20 5.21 -13.47
CA ARG A 185 -0.25 3.85 -13.13
C ARG A 185 -0.99 3.25 -14.32
N VAL A 186 -0.68 2.01 -14.63
CA VAL A 186 -1.41 1.16 -15.58
C VAL A 186 -2.15 0.11 -14.77
N TRP A 187 -3.45 0.03 -14.98
CA TRP A 187 -4.37 -0.74 -14.15
C TRP A 187 -4.86 -1.98 -14.88
N ASP A 188 -5.04 -3.07 -14.16
CA ASP A 188 -5.68 -4.30 -14.64
C ASP A 188 -6.60 -4.86 -13.57
N LEU A 189 -7.33 -5.92 -13.89
CA LEU A 189 -8.13 -6.66 -12.92
C LEU A 189 -7.24 -7.19 -11.79
N ALA A 190 -7.72 -7.08 -10.56
CA ALA A 190 -6.96 -7.52 -9.39
C ALA A 190 -6.59 -9.01 -9.46
N GLU A 191 -7.50 -9.85 -9.98
CA GLU A 191 -7.29 -11.29 -10.20
C GLU A 191 -6.15 -11.63 -11.16
N ARG A 192 -5.73 -10.66 -12.00
CA ARG A 192 -4.60 -10.83 -12.93
C ARG A 192 -3.29 -10.32 -12.37
N VAL A 193 -3.35 -9.49 -11.34
CA VAL A 193 -2.18 -8.82 -10.75
C VAL A 193 -1.79 -9.43 -9.43
N TYR A 194 -2.75 -9.61 -8.54
CA TYR A 194 -2.50 -10.19 -7.22
C TYR A 194 -2.40 -11.72 -7.30
N PRO A 195 -1.58 -12.35 -6.47
CA PRO A 195 -1.53 -13.81 -6.41
C PRO A 195 -2.85 -14.36 -5.87
N ASP A 196 -3.17 -15.57 -6.33
CA ASP A 196 -4.26 -16.35 -5.74
C ASP A 196 -3.80 -16.88 -4.37
N VAL A 197 -4.25 -16.22 -3.31
CA VAL A 197 -3.88 -16.52 -1.93
C VAL A 197 -5.12 -16.63 -1.04
N ASP A 198 -5.10 -17.55 -0.10
CA ASP A 198 -6.17 -17.70 0.87
C ASP A 198 -6.31 -16.42 1.72
N PRO A 199 -7.52 -15.85 1.83
CA PRO A 199 -7.78 -14.68 2.63
C PRO A 199 -7.48 -14.93 4.12
N VAL A 200 -6.71 -14.03 4.73
CA VAL A 200 -6.55 -14.04 6.19
C VAL A 200 -7.73 -13.31 6.82
N PRO A 201 -8.40 -13.88 7.85
CA PRO A 201 -9.49 -13.20 8.53
C PRO A 201 -9.12 -11.80 9.02
N ALA A 202 -10.03 -10.82 8.88
CA ALA A 202 -9.73 -9.39 9.09
C ALA A 202 -9.05 -9.09 10.44
N SER A 203 -9.54 -9.68 11.55
CA SER A 203 -8.96 -9.47 12.88
C SER A 203 -7.54 -10.03 12.98
N GLU A 204 -7.29 -11.17 12.39
CA GLU A 204 -5.96 -11.81 12.35
C GLU A 204 -5.00 -11.04 11.44
N ALA A 205 -5.46 -10.64 10.25
CA ALA A 205 -4.70 -9.81 9.33
C ALA A 205 -4.26 -8.49 9.97
N LEU A 206 -5.17 -7.83 10.70
CA LEU A 206 -4.89 -6.61 11.43
C LEU A 206 -3.85 -6.84 12.54
N ARG A 207 -3.98 -7.94 13.30
CA ARG A 207 -3.00 -8.33 14.33
C ARG A 207 -1.60 -8.53 13.73
N ILE A 208 -1.51 -9.31 12.65
CA ILE A 208 -0.23 -9.59 11.97
C ILE A 208 0.40 -8.28 11.44
N ARG A 209 -0.38 -7.43 10.78
CA ARG A 209 0.12 -6.15 10.26
C ARG A 209 0.63 -5.24 11.39
N ARG A 210 -0.08 -5.15 12.52
CA ARG A 210 0.34 -4.37 13.70
C ARG A 210 1.66 -4.87 14.28
N GLU A 211 1.79 -6.18 14.47
CA GLU A 211 3.01 -6.80 14.96
C GLU A 211 4.21 -6.54 14.05
N ARG A 212 4.02 -6.71 12.73
CA ARG A 212 5.06 -6.42 11.74
C ARG A 212 5.43 -4.94 11.70
N HIS A 213 4.47 -4.02 11.75
CA HIS A 213 4.77 -2.59 11.81
C HIS A 213 5.56 -2.23 13.08
N LEU A 214 5.18 -2.78 14.22
CA LEU A 214 5.91 -2.54 15.47
C LEU A 214 7.32 -3.11 15.39
N ALA A 215 7.50 -4.30 14.82
CA ALA A 215 8.82 -4.89 14.61
C ALA A 215 9.69 -4.02 13.69
N ALA A 216 9.13 -3.52 12.58
CA ALA A 216 9.82 -2.63 11.65
C ALA A 216 10.20 -1.28 12.26
N LEU A 217 9.39 -0.74 13.18
CA LEU A 217 9.69 0.51 13.89
C LEU A 217 10.64 0.32 15.08
N GLY A 218 10.60 -0.86 15.71
CA GLY A 218 11.33 -1.19 16.93
C GLY A 218 10.83 -0.45 18.17
N ILE A 219 10.47 0.82 18.04
CA ILE A 219 9.87 1.66 19.07
C ILE A 219 8.76 2.49 18.44
N ALA A 220 7.58 2.50 19.07
CA ALA A 220 6.47 3.34 18.67
C ALA A 220 5.99 4.20 19.85
N ARG A 221 5.58 5.44 19.55
CA ARG A 221 4.87 6.28 20.52
C ARG A 221 3.39 5.94 20.49
N ARG A 222 2.76 5.94 21.66
CA ARG A 222 1.31 5.70 21.79
C ARG A 222 0.46 6.67 20.95
N ILE A 223 0.91 7.92 20.78
CA ILE A 223 0.26 8.92 19.95
C ILE A 223 1.36 9.65 19.17
N SER A 224 1.37 9.52 17.86
CA SER A 224 2.22 10.34 17.00
C SER A 224 1.35 11.04 15.95
N ARG A 225 1.36 12.37 15.98
CA ARG A 225 0.73 13.20 14.93
C ARG A 225 1.60 13.30 13.67
N SER A 226 2.82 12.79 13.73
CA SER A 226 3.83 12.95 12.68
C SER A 226 4.12 11.66 11.89
N THR A 227 3.52 10.55 12.26
CA THR A 227 3.65 9.32 11.48
C THR A 227 2.45 9.20 10.55
N HIS A 228 2.69 9.02 9.27
CA HIS A 228 1.67 8.64 8.27
C HIS A 228 1.13 7.21 8.51
N ILE A 229 1.59 6.58 9.57
CA ILE A 229 1.07 5.30 10.04
C ILE A 229 -0.13 5.64 10.92
N SER A 230 -1.31 5.19 10.50
CA SER A 230 -2.52 5.31 11.30
C SER A 230 -2.26 4.75 12.71
N PRO A 231 -2.68 5.45 13.79
CA PRO A 231 -2.61 4.92 15.15
C PRO A 231 -3.23 3.52 15.28
N ASP A 232 -4.23 3.23 14.46
CA ASP A 232 -4.91 1.93 14.41
C ASP A 232 -3.99 0.80 13.94
N LEU A 233 -2.96 1.09 13.17
CA LEU A 233 -1.97 0.11 12.73
C LEU A 233 -0.96 -0.28 13.81
N LEU A 234 -0.80 0.53 14.85
CA LEU A 234 0.12 0.23 15.96
C LEU A 234 -0.57 -0.56 17.09
N GLY A 235 -1.90 -0.57 17.09
CA GLY A 235 -2.68 -1.19 18.17
C GLY A 235 -2.55 -0.46 19.51
N PRO A 236 -3.18 -0.98 20.57
CA PRO A 236 -2.98 -0.47 21.91
C PRO A 236 -1.54 -0.76 22.32
N THR A 237 -0.71 0.28 22.33
CA THR A 237 0.61 0.21 22.97
C THR A 237 0.37 0.24 24.47
N GLY A 238 0.59 -0.89 25.11
CA GLY A 238 0.48 -1.07 26.55
C GLY A 238 1.45 -0.19 27.33
#